data_5765884e43e05b545c68624d7fe8747c
#
_entry.id   5765884e43e05b545c68624d7fe8747c
#
_cell.length_a   1.000
_cell.length_b   1.000
_cell.length_c   1.000
_cell.angle_alpha   90.00
_cell.angle_beta   90.00
_cell.angle_gamma   90.00
#
_symmetry.space_group_name_H-M   'P 1'
#
loop_
_entity.id
_entity.type
_entity.pdbx_description
1 polymer ?
#
loop_
_entity_poly.entity_id
_entity_poly.type
_entity_poly.pdbx_seq_one_letter_code
_entity_poly.pdbx_strand_id
1 'polypeptide(L)'
;MTPQILWIGLGNMGRGMVKNLVEKGNLDKPVIIYNRTRKRSEDLAAKLPEGKTEIVDSVEDGLKKADIIFTIVSNDAAVHAVYDGLLKGDVAGKLFVECSTIHPDTTEQIAKLVTDKGAEFVASPVFGAPAAAEAGQLVFVPAGPKSSIDKLRPFTKGVMGRADIPFDDQPYGTSLKLKLIGNSFILNMVSVLGEGYTVAEKSGVGVDALKQLIDAMFGGVYSLYSERMIKGTYWKMEEPLFSANNARKDAGHAMNLAKSVGAELKMAAVADGYLKEVADHAGGDKGDLAGVYGAARKNAGLKYENDA
;
A
#
# COMPACT_ATOMS: atom_id res chain seq x y z
N MET A 1 5.37 -21.05 21.86
CA MET A 1 4.03 -20.60 21.36
C MET A 1 4.26 -19.44 20.42
N THR A 2 3.57 -19.46 19.27
CA THR A 2 3.60 -18.31 18.36
C THR A 2 2.90 -17.11 18.99
N PRO A 3 3.33 -15.87 18.67
CA PRO A 3 2.67 -14.66 19.16
C PRO A 3 1.24 -14.56 18.63
N GLN A 4 0.34 -13.99 19.41
CA GLN A 4 -0.99 -13.66 18.98
C GLN A 4 -0.95 -12.40 18.11
N ILE A 5 -1.48 -12.47 16.90
CA ILE A 5 -1.47 -11.36 15.94
C ILE A 5 -2.82 -10.67 15.91
N LEU A 6 -2.81 -9.34 16.01
CA LEU A 6 -3.92 -8.46 15.64
C LEU A 6 -3.58 -7.78 14.30
N TRP A 7 -4.49 -7.83 13.37
CA TRP A 7 -4.40 -7.14 12.09
C TRP A 7 -5.47 -6.06 11.95
N ILE A 8 -5.04 -4.83 11.69
CA ILE A 8 -5.92 -3.66 11.56
C ILE A 8 -5.83 -3.13 10.13
N GLY A 9 -6.98 -3.12 9.44
CA GLY A 9 -7.09 -2.61 8.08
C GLY A 9 -7.09 -3.70 7.01
N LEU A 10 -8.27 -3.91 6.42
CA LEU A 10 -8.54 -4.94 5.40
C LEU A 10 -8.90 -4.29 4.05
N GLY A 11 -8.09 -3.31 3.65
CA GLY A 11 -8.09 -2.78 2.29
C GLY A 11 -7.48 -3.77 1.29
N ASN A 12 -7.24 -3.31 0.06
CA ASN A 12 -6.73 -4.15 -1.03
C ASN A 12 -5.43 -4.88 -0.68
N MET A 13 -4.56 -4.25 0.12
CA MET A 13 -3.30 -4.86 0.55
C MET A 13 -3.50 -5.78 1.75
N GLY A 14 -4.18 -5.29 2.80
CA GLY A 14 -4.33 -6.00 4.07
C GLY A 14 -5.02 -7.37 3.93
N ARG A 15 -6.01 -7.49 3.05
CA ARG A 15 -6.70 -8.77 2.78
C ARG A 15 -5.73 -9.86 2.31
N GLY A 16 -4.89 -9.56 1.33
CA GLY A 16 -3.88 -10.50 0.82
C GLY A 16 -2.80 -10.82 1.84
N MET A 17 -2.39 -9.84 2.64
CA MET A 17 -1.39 -10.03 3.69
C MET A 17 -1.92 -10.95 4.80
N VAL A 18 -3.15 -10.73 5.29
CA VAL A 18 -3.80 -11.60 6.29
C VAL A 18 -3.97 -13.02 5.76
N LYS A 19 -4.41 -13.18 4.51
CA LYS A 19 -4.51 -14.50 3.88
C LYS A 19 -3.19 -15.25 3.96
N ASN A 20 -2.09 -14.64 3.57
CA ASN A 20 -0.77 -15.28 3.61
C ASN A 20 -0.30 -15.57 5.05
N LEU A 21 -0.60 -14.70 6.02
CA LEU A 21 -0.34 -15.00 7.43
C LEU A 21 -1.09 -16.25 7.90
N VAL A 22 -2.36 -16.37 7.56
CA VAL A 22 -3.19 -17.53 7.90
C VAL A 22 -2.68 -18.81 7.23
N GLU A 23 -2.33 -18.74 5.95
CA GLU A 23 -1.94 -19.91 5.16
C GLU A 23 -0.50 -20.36 5.37
N LYS A 24 0.43 -19.43 5.64
CA LYS A 24 1.88 -19.68 5.62
C LYS A 24 2.60 -19.29 6.91
N GLY A 25 1.92 -18.56 7.82
CA GLY A 25 2.54 -18.01 9.03
C GLY A 25 2.81 -19.04 10.13
N ASN A 26 2.40 -20.30 9.95
CA ASN A 26 2.52 -21.37 10.97
C ASN A 26 2.01 -20.94 12.34
N LEU A 27 0.84 -20.27 12.39
CA LEU A 27 0.26 -19.72 13.61
C LEU A 27 -0.53 -20.78 14.37
N ASP A 28 -0.27 -20.89 15.70
CA ASP A 28 -0.99 -21.78 16.61
C ASP A 28 -2.40 -21.25 16.95
N LYS A 29 -2.62 -19.94 16.78
CA LYS A 29 -3.85 -19.24 17.15
C LYS A 29 -4.44 -18.50 15.94
N PRO A 30 -5.75 -18.23 15.93
CA PRO A 30 -6.38 -17.42 14.88
C PRO A 30 -5.77 -16.03 14.80
N VAL A 31 -5.67 -15.47 13.58
CA VAL A 31 -5.35 -14.04 13.40
C VAL A 31 -6.58 -13.23 13.83
N ILE A 32 -6.41 -12.34 14.80
CA ILE A 32 -7.44 -11.38 15.19
C ILE A 32 -7.49 -10.30 14.10
N ILE A 33 -8.68 -10.03 13.56
CA ILE A 33 -8.85 -9.06 12.47
C ILE A 33 -9.84 -7.97 12.85
N TYR A 34 -9.48 -6.74 12.52
CA TYR A 34 -10.33 -5.56 12.67
C TYR A 34 -10.31 -4.71 11.41
N ASN A 35 -11.48 -4.25 11.02
CA ASN A 35 -11.62 -3.21 10.01
C ASN A 35 -12.80 -2.29 10.35
N ARG A 36 -12.65 -0.97 10.15
CA ARG A 36 -13.69 0.02 10.41
C ARG A 36 -15.05 -0.36 9.78
N THR A 37 -15.02 -0.91 8.56
CA THR A 37 -16.19 -1.51 7.92
C THR A 37 -16.19 -3.00 8.22
N ARG A 38 -16.94 -3.45 9.22
CA ARG A 38 -17.01 -4.84 9.72
C ARG A 38 -17.22 -5.86 8.60
N LYS A 39 -18.06 -5.52 7.61
CA LYS A 39 -18.33 -6.37 6.43
C LYS A 39 -17.06 -6.86 5.73
N ARG A 40 -16.01 -6.06 5.67
CA ARG A 40 -14.72 -6.48 5.07
C ARG A 40 -14.02 -7.57 5.88
N SER A 41 -14.17 -7.56 7.21
CA SER A 41 -13.67 -8.64 8.08
C SER A 41 -14.45 -9.92 7.87
N GLU A 42 -15.78 -9.82 7.79
CA GLU A 42 -16.66 -10.97 7.54
C GLU A 42 -16.40 -11.59 6.16
N ASP A 43 -16.28 -10.76 5.11
CA ASP A 43 -15.99 -11.23 3.74
C ASP A 43 -14.61 -11.90 3.62
N LEU A 44 -13.62 -11.45 4.38
CA LEU A 44 -12.31 -12.09 4.42
C LEU A 44 -12.37 -13.41 5.20
N ALA A 45 -12.98 -13.41 6.38
CA ALA A 45 -13.10 -14.62 7.22
C ALA A 45 -13.84 -15.74 6.48
N ALA A 46 -14.89 -15.40 5.71
CA ALA A 46 -15.64 -16.38 4.90
C ALA A 46 -14.82 -17.03 3.76
N LYS A 47 -13.70 -16.42 3.37
CA LYS A 47 -12.79 -16.93 2.31
C LYS A 47 -11.61 -17.72 2.87
N LEU A 48 -11.40 -17.69 4.18
CA LEU A 48 -10.28 -18.35 4.85
C LEU A 48 -10.75 -19.61 5.56
N PRO A 49 -9.86 -20.56 5.88
CA PRO A 49 -10.24 -21.77 6.62
C PRO A 49 -10.91 -21.42 7.95
N GLU A 50 -11.96 -22.17 8.29
CA GLU A 50 -12.74 -21.97 9.53
C GLU A 50 -11.83 -22.02 10.76
N GLY A 51 -12.09 -21.12 11.72
CA GLY A 51 -11.33 -21.02 12.97
C GLY A 51 -9.95 -20.39 12.85
N LYS A 52 -9.53 -19.94 11.65
CA LYS A 52 -8.21 -19.31 11.47
C LYS A 52 -8.21 -17.79 11.61
N THR A 53 -9.39 -17.18 11.73
CA THR A 53 -9.55 -15.76 12.02
C THR A 53 -10.53 -15.52 13.16
N GLU A 54 -10.30 -14.45 13.92
CA GLU A 54 -11.20 -13.96 14.98
C GLU A 54 -11.54 -12.49 14.66
N ILE A 55 -12.83 -12.18 14.50
CA ILE A 55 -13.28 -10.80 14.23
C ILE A 55 -13.56 -10.12 15.56
N VAL A 56 -13.01 -8.91 15.75
CA VAL A 56 -13.28 -8.06 16.91
C VAL A 56 -14.01 -6.77 16.49
N ASP A 57 -14.75 -6.18 17.43
CA ASP A 57 -15.58 -5.00 17.19
C ASP A 57 -14.81 -3.69 17.43
N SER A 58 -13.70 -3.74 18.16
CA SER A 58 -12.86 -2.59 18.45
C SER A 58 -11.37 -2.95 18.40
N VAL A 59 -10.52 -1.96 18.17
CA VAL A 59 -9.06 -2.15 18.24
C VAL A 59 -8.61 -2.46 19.67
N GLU A 60 -9.32 -1.92 20.66
CA GLU A 60 -9.07 -2.15 22.07
C GLU A 60 -9.32 -3.61 22.48
N ASP A 61 -10.35 -4.25 21.93
CA ASP A 61 -10.62 -5.67 22.24
C ASP A 61 -9.59 -6.60 21.60
N GLY A 62 -9.13 -6.26 20.39
CA GLY A 62 -8.03 -6.98 19.75
C GLY A 62 -6.71 -6.81 20.51
N LEU A 63 -6.41 -5.59 20.96
CA LEU A 63 -5.19 -5.26 21.69
C LEU A 63 -5.02 -6.08 22.97
N LYS A 64 -6.12 -6.31 23.74
CA LYS A 64 -6.09 -7.09 24.99
C LYS A 64 -5.52 -8.50 24.81
N LYS A 65 -5.66 -9.06 23.62
CA LYS A 65 -5.27 -10.44 23.29
C LYS A 65 -3.96 -10.55 22.53
N ALA A 66 -3.55 -9.47 21.85
CA ALA A 66 -2.45 -9.50 20.90
C ALA A 66 -1.08 -9.26 21.53
N ASP A 67 -0.07 -9.91 20.95
CA ASP A 67 1.34 -9.68 21.21
C ASP A 67 1.98 -8.80 20.12
N ILE A 68 1.52 -8.99 18.86
CA ILE A 68 1.98 -8.22 17.69
C ILE A 68 0.77 -7.59 17.01
N ILE A 69 0.84 -6.30 16.75
CA ILE A 69 -0.22 -5.51 16.14
C ILE A 69 0.26 -4.98 14.78
N PHE A 70 -0.33 -5.46 13.68
CA PHE A 70 -0.11 -4.93 12.34
C PHE A 70 -1.17 -3.91 11.99
N THR A 71 -0.76 -2.77 11.42
CA THR A 71 -1.66 -1.74 10.93
C THR A 71 -1.35 -1.41 9.47
N ILE A 72 -2.38 -1.40 8.61
CA ILE A 72 -2.29 -0.91 7.24
C ILE A 72 -3.58 -0.19 6.85
N VAL A 73 -3.56 1.13 6.90
CA VAL A 73 -4.70 2.00 6.61
C VAL A 73 -4.36 3.06 5.56
N SER A 74 -5.32 3.89 5.17
CA SER A 74 -5.22 4.70 3.95
C SER A 74 -4.33 5.94 4.06
N ASN A 75 -4.26 6.60 5.22
CA ASN A 75 -3.61 7.90 5.38
C ASN A 75 -3.24 8.19 6.83
N ASP A 76 -2.55 9.32 7.03
CA ASP A 76 -2.05 9.78 8.33
C ASP A 76 -3.18 9.95 9.35
N ALA A 77 -4.31 10.54 8.97
CA ALA A 77 -5.46 10.72 9.87
C ALA A 77 -6.05 9.38 10.34
N ALA A 78 -6.09 8.39 9.44
CA ALA A 78 -6.57 7.04 9.80
C ALA A 78 -5.59 6.33 10.74
N VAL A 79 -4.28 6.51 10.56
CA VAL A 79 -3.25 6.00 11.49
C VAL A 79 -3.43 6.63 12.87
N HIS A 80 -3.51 7.97 12.95
CA HIS A 80 -3.76 8.64 14.23
C HIS A 80 -5.01 8.11 14.93
N ALA A 81 -6.13 7.98 14.23
CA ALA A 81 -7.38 7.48 14.81
C ALA A 81 -7.27 6.04 15.35
N VAL A 82 -6.50 5.17 14.68
CA VAL A 82 -6.23 3.80 15.15
C VAL A 82 -5.38 3.83 16.41
N TYR A 83 -4.27 4.56 16.39
CA TYR A 83 -3.36 4.62 17.53
C TYR A 83 -3.96 5.35 18.73
N ASP A 84 -4.82 6.35 18.53
CA ASP A 84 -5.59 6.98 19.61
C ASP A 84 -6.48 5.97 20.36
N GLY A 85 -7.04 4.99 19.65
CA GLY A 85 -7.76 3.87 20.27
C GLY A 85 -6.84 2.91 20.99
N LEU A 86 -5.80 2.40 20.31
CA LEU A 86 -4.87 1.41 20.84
C LEU A 86 -4.14 1.92 22.10
N LEU A 87 -3.69 3.16 22.10
CA LEU A 87 -2.91 3.75 23.20
C LEU A 87 -3.73 4.08 24.47
N LYS A 88 -5.04 3.84 24.47
CA LYS A 88 -5.88 3.84 25.68
C LYS A 88 -5.72 2.56 26.50
N GLY A 89 -5.33 1.46 25.85
CA GLY A 89 -5.12 0.19 26.51
C GLY A 89 -3.70 -0.02 27.00
N ASP A 90 -3.45 -1.19 27.59
CA ASP A 90 -2.11 -1.63 27.99
C ASP A 90 -1.35 -2.11 26.74
N VAL A 91 -0.30 -1.40 26.39
CA VAL A 91 0.55 -1.66 25.23
C VAL A 91 1.95 -2.16 25.63
N ALA A 92 2.29 -2.16 26.92
CA ALA A 92 3.63 -2.51 27.39
C ALA A 92 4.07 -3.89 26.89
N GLY A 93 5.28 -3.98 26.37
CA GLY A 93 5.89 -5.21 25.85
C GLY A 93 5.31 -5.76 24.55
N LYS A 94 4.31 -5.10 23.94
CA LYS A 94 3.75 -5.48 22.62
C LYS A 94 4.57 -4.88 21.48
N LEU A 95 4.55 -5.55 20.33
CA LEU A 95 5.18 -5.05 19.10
C LEU A 95 4.13 -4.45 18.15
N PHE A 96 4.31 -3.21 17.77
CA PHE A 96 3.51 -2.52 16.77
C PHE A 96 4.25 -2.48 15.43
N VAL A 97 3.61 -2.93 14.37
CA VAL A 97 4.14 -2.96 13.00
C VAL A 97 3.25 -2.09 12.11
N GLU A 98 3.73 -0.90 11.76
CA GLU A 98 3.00 0.05 10.94
C GLU A 98 3.38 -0.10 9.47
N CYS A 99 2.43 -0.57 8.65
CA CYS A 99 2.62 -0.86 7.23
C CYS A 99 2.00 0.18 6.28
N SER A 100 1.32 1.20 6.81
CA SER A 100 0.68 2.24 6.00
C SER A 100 1.71 3.13 5.30
N THR A 101 1.32 3.70 4.16
CA THR A 101 2.11 4.75 3.51
C THR A 101 1.65 6.11 4.02
N ILE A 102 2.40 6.67 4.96
CA ILE A 102 2.16 7.94 5.65
C ILE A 102 3.39 8.84 5.59
N HIS A 103 3.28 10.07 6.08
CA HIS A 103 4.43 10.97 6.15
C HIS A 103 5.49 10.43 7.14
N PRO A 104 6.80 10.56 6.82
CA PRO A 104 7.86 10.11 7.73
C PRO A 104 7.77 10.71 9.13
N ASP A 105 7.41 11.99 9.25
CA ASP A 105 7.26 12.66 10.55
C ASP A 105 6.07 12.12 11.35
N THR A 106 4.96 11.76 10.69
CA THR A 106 3.83 11.06 11.33
C THR A 106 4.30 9.72 11.91
N THR A 107 5.12 8.99 11.16
CA THR A 107 5.70 7.71 11.62
C THR A 107 6.54 7.91 12.88
N GLU A 108 7.42 8.90 12.91
CA GLU A 108 8.24 9.22 14.10
C GLU A 108 7.37 9.62 15.31
N GLN A 109 6.32 10.42 15.08
CA GLN A 109 5.39 10.81 16.14
C GLN A 109 4.66 9.60 16.75
N ILE A 110 4.12 8.74 15.90
CA ILE A 110 3.43 7.51 16.36
C ILE A 110 4.41 6.58 17.07
N ALA A 111 5.60 6.37 16.51
CA ALA A 111 6.63 5.55 17.13
C ALA A 111 6.96 6.04 18.54
N LYS A 112 7.14 7.37 18.70
CA LYS A 112 7.39 7.97 20.02
C LYS A 112 6.24 7.70 20.98
N LEU A 113 4.99 7.92 20.57
CA LEU A 113 3.81 7.70 21.42
C LEU A 113 3.71 6.24 21.90
N VAL A 114 4.07 5.29 21.03
CA VAL A 114 4.05 3.85 21.32
C VAL A 114 5.20 3.48 22.28
N THR A 115 6.42 3.93 21.97
CA THR A 115 7.62 3.57 22.76
C THR A 115 7.65 4.27 24.12
N ASP A 116 7.13 5.47 24.26
CA ASP A 116 6.97 6.16 25.56
C ASP A 116 6.06 5.36 26.53
N LYS A 117 5.22 4.46 26.02
CA LYS A 117 4.36 3.56 26.81
C LYS A 117 4.96 2.16 27.03
N GLY A 118 6.25 1.97 26.72
CA GLY A 118 6.95 0.71 26.94
C GLY A 118 6.64 -0.39 25.93
N ALA A 119 6.08 -0.03 24.77
CA ALA A 119 5.89 -0.93 23.65
C ALA A 119 7.06 -0.83 22.64
N GLU A 120 7.15 -1.82 21.74
CA GLU A 120 8.08 -1.81 20.62
C GLU A 120 7.38 -1.33 19.35
N PHE A 121 8.14 -0.69 18.45
CA PHE A 121 7.60 -0.20 17.18
C PHE A 121 8.54 -0.55 16.02
N VAL A 122 7.96 -0.92 14.88
CA VAL A 122 8.63 -1.07 13.58
C VAL A 122 7.78 -0.41 12.53
N ALA A 123 8.34 0.54 11.80
CA ALA A 123 7.73 1.02 10.57
C ALA A 123 8.09 0.07 9.43
N SER A 124 7.12 -0.48 8.74
CA SER A 124 7.37 -1.50 7.71
C SER A 124 6.43 -1.35 6.50
N PRO A 125 6.49 -0.22 5.78
CA PRO A 125 5.73 -0.09 4.54
C PRO A 125 6.15 -1.16 3.53
N VAL A 126 5.27 -1.43 2.56
CA VAL A 126 5.47 -2.51 1.60
C VAL A 126 5.43 -2.00 0.16
N PHE A 127 6.24 -2.60 -0.72
CA PHE A 127 6.12 -2.46 -2.17
C PHE A 127 5.44 -3.68 -2.78
N GLY A 128 4.58 -3.41 -3.74
CA GLY A 128 3.80 -4.38 -4.49
C GLY A 128 2.37 -3.88 -4.71
N ALA A 129 1.73 -4.38 -5.77
CA ALA A 129 0.31 -4.18 -6.03
C ALA A 129 -0.54 -5.21 -5.25
N PRO A 130 -1.88 -5.06 -5.18
CA PRO A 130 -2.75 -6.02 -4.49
C PRO A 130 -2.55 -7.47 -4.92
N ALA A 131 -2.29 -7.73 -6.21
CA ALA A 131 -1.97 -9.07 -6.70
C ALA A 131 -0.68 -9.64 -6.07
N ALA A 132 0.33 -8.81 -5.81
CA ALA A 132 1.54 -9.23 -5.11
C ALA A 132 1.28 -9.49 -3.62
N ALA A 133 0.38 -8.72 -2.98
CA ALA A 133 -0.06 -8.98 -1.61
C ALA A 133 -0.79 -10.32 -1.52
N GLU A 134 -1.69 -10.59 -2.46
CA GLU A 134 -2.44 -11.86 -2.54
C GLU A 134 -1.50 -13.07 -2.75
N ALA A 135 -0.46 -12.90 -3.55
CA ALA A 135 0.53 -13.95 -3.85
C ALA A 135 1.61 -14.14 -2.76
N GLY A 136 1.69 -13.27 -1.75
CA GLY A 136 2.78 -13.26 -0.76
C GLY A 136 4.13 -12.83 -1.36
N GLN A 137 4.10 -11.88 -2.31
CA GLN A 137 5.26 -11.43 -3.08
C GLN A 137 5.61 -9.96 -2.83
N LEU A 138 5.24 -9.43 -1.67
CA LEU A 138 5.58 -8.06 -1.29
C LEU A 138 7.08 -7.90 -1.01
N VAL A 139 7.58 -6.68 -1.10
CA VAL A 139 8.88 -6.30 -0.56
C VAL A 139 8.63 -5.43 0.66
N PHE A 140 9.04 -5.88 1.83
CA PHE A 140 8.93 -5.17 3.09
C PHE A 140 10.11 -4.22 3.28
N VAL A 141 9.87 -3.09 3.91
CA VAL A 141 10.91 -2.09 4.19
C VAL A 141 10.90 -1.74 5.68
N PRO A 142 11.33 -2.67 6.56
CA PRO A 142 11.29 -2.42 8.00
C PRO A 142 12.39 -1.44 8.43
N ALA A 143 12.03 -0.51 9.34
CA ALA A 143 12.94 0.39 10.03
C ALA A 143 12.61 0.45 11.53
N GLY A 144 13.64 0.54 12.35
CA GLY A 144 13.56 0.58 13.82
C GLY A 144 14.62 -0.29 14.48
N PRO A 145 14.50 -0.57 15.77
CA PRO A 145 15.45 -1.42 16.49
C PRO A 145 15.57 -2.80 15.84
N LYS A 146 16.80 -3.26 15.60
CA LYS A 146 17.05 -4.57 14.98
C LYS A 146 16.34 -5.70 15.72
N SER A 147 16.35 -5.66 17.05
CA SER A 147 15.68 -6.67 17.90
C SER A 147 14.17 -6.77 17.63
N SER A 148 13.51 -5.64 17.35
CA SER A 148 12.08 -5.59 17.01
C SER A 148 11.83 -6.03 15.56
N ILE A 149 12.72 -5.65 14.63
CA ILE A 149 12.67 -6.11 13.22
C ILE A 149 12.84 -7.64 13.16
N ASP A 150 13.75 -8.22 13.96
CA ASP A 150 13.96 -9.67 14.01
C ASP A 150 12.70 -10.44 14.45
N LYS A 151 11.85 -9.86 15.32
CA LYS A 151 10.55 -10.42 15.69
C LYS A 151 9.52 -10.39 14.55
N LEU A 152 9.65 -9.44 13.62
CA LEU A 152 8.79 -9.32 12.43
C LEU A 152 9.18 -10.32 11.32
N ARG A 153 10.48 -10.64 11.17
CA ARG A 153 11.02 -11.47 10.07
C ARG A 153 10.30 -12.80 9.81
N PRO A 154 9.83 -13.56 10.83
CA PRO A 154 9.10 -14.80 10.59
C PRO A 154 7.82 -14.65 9.78
N PHE A 155 7.26 -13.44 9.68
CA PHE A 155 6.00 -13.14 9.03
C PHE A 155 6.17 -12.42 7.68
N THR A 156 7.39 -11.98 7.33
CA THR A 156 7.65 -11.25 6.09
C THR A 156 8.11 -12.17 4.97
N LYS A 157 9.40 -12.39 4.81
CA LYS A 157 9.96 -13.19 3.71
C LYS A 157 9.52 -14.65 3.77
N GLY A 158 8.89 -15.13 2.68
CA GLY A 158 8.37 -16.50 2.59
C GLY A 158 6.93 -16.66 3.08
N VAL A 159 6.36 -15.65 3.75
CA VAL A 159 4.96 -15.60 4.18
C VAL A 159 4.23 -14.52 3.39
N MET A 160 4.32 -13.25 3.78
CA MET A 160 3.65 -12.15 3.12
C MET A 160 4.47 -11.51 1.99
N GLY A 161 5.77 -11.79 1.93
CA GLY A 161 6.68 -11.15 1.00
C GLY A 161 7.77 -12.07 0.46
N ARG A 162 8.44 -11.60 -0.59
CA ARG A 162 9.58 -12.27 -1.24
C ARG A 162 10.94 -11.75 -0.77
N ALA A 163 10.96 -10.52 -0.24
CA ALA A 163 12.19 -9.84 0.16
C ALA A 163 11.93 -8.79 1.25
N ASP A 164 12.98 -8.47 1.99
CA ASP A 164 13.03 -7.36 2.93
C ASP A 164 14.20 -6.43 2.56
N ILE A 165 14.00 -5.12 2.73
CA ILE A 165 15.03 -4.07 2.65
C ILE A 165 15.10 -3.42 4.04
N PRO A 166 15.82 -4.01 5.01
CA PRO A 166 15.81 -3.54 6.37
C PRO A 166 16.70 -2.32 6.59
N PHE A 167 16.24 -1.44 7.47
CA PHE A 167 16.97 -0.33 8.05
C PHE A 167 17.14 -0.59 9.55
N ASP A 168 17.96 -1.58 9.87
CA ASP A 168 18.25 -2.01 11.23
C ASP A 168 18.87 -0.84 12.03
N ASP A 169 18.31 -0.55 13.21
CA ASP A 169 18.74 0.52 14.13
C ASP A 169 18.74 1.94 13.52
N GLN A 170 17.94 2.14 12.44
CA GLN A 170 17.73 3.45 11.84
C GLN A 170 16.42 4.10 12.31
N PRO A 171 16.28 5.43 12.19
CA PRO A 171 15.02 6.12 12.46
C PRO A 171 13.85 5.49 11.69
N TYR A 172 12.70 5.41 12.30
CA TYR A 172 11.51 4.75 11.76
C TYR A 172 11.05 5.36 10.42
N GLY A 173 11.13 6.70 10.28
CA GLY A 173 10.78 7.40 9.05
C GLY A 173 11.66 7.06 7.84
N THR A 174 12.82 6.40 8.04
CA THR A 174 13.73 6.02 6.95
C THR A 174 13.06 5.07 5.97
N SER A 175 12.25 4.13 6.46
CA SER A 175 11.48 3.21 5.61
C SER A 175 10.46 3.95 4.74
N LEU A 176 9.77 4.95 5.33
CA LEU A 176 8.78 5.76 4.61
C LEU A 176 9.44 6.68 3.57
N LYS A 177 10.64 7.21 3.85
CA LYS A 177 11.42 7.96 2.84
C LYS A 177 11.67 7.11 1.61
N LEU A 178 12.19 5.87 1.78
CA LEU A 178 12.38 4.95 0.66
C LEU A 178 11.04 4.61 -0.02
N LYS A 179 9.98 4.36 0.76
CA LYS A 179 8.65 4.06 0.23
C LYS A 179 8.12 5.18 -0.67
N LEU A 180 8.23 6.43 -0.26
CA LEU A 180 7.77 7.60 -1.01
C LEU A 180 8.60 7.83 -2.29
N ILE A 181 9.92 7.71 -2.19
CA ILE A 181 10.81 7.76 -3.35
C ILE A 181 10.42 6.66 -4.35
N GLY A 182 10.26 5.41 -3.90
CA GLY A 182 9.87 4.30 -4.76
C GLY A 182 8.49 4.48 -5.40
N ASN A 183 7.51 5.01 -4.65
CA ASN A 183 6.19 5.29 -5.22
C ASN A 183 6.26 6.39 -6.30
N SER A 184 7.14 7.40 -6.18
CA SER A 184 7.30 8.39 -7.25
C SER A 184 7.75 7.77 -8.58
N PHE A 185 8.57 6.69 -8.56
CA PHE A 185 8.91 5.94 -9.77
C PHE A 185 7.67 5.28 -10.41
N ILE A 186 6.79 4.70 -9.59
CA ILE A 186 5.55 4.07 -10.10
C ILE A 186 4.63 5.12 -10.71
N LEU A 187 4.40 6.25 -10.03
CA LEU A 187 3.54 7.33 -10.53
C LEU A 187 4.06 7.88 -11.86
N ASN A 188 5.37 8.13 -11.96
CA ASN A 188 5.99 8.64 -13.17
C ASN A 188 5.93 7.61 -14.32
N MET A 189 6.20 6.34 -14.04
CA MET A 189 6.09 5.26 -15.01
C MET A 189 4.67 5.17 -15.59
N VAL A 190 3.65 5.24 -14.73
CA VAL A 190 2.24 5.16 -15.16
C VAL A 190 1.87 6.37 -16.03
N SER A 191 2.40 7.56 -15.70
CA SER A 191 2.19 8.76 -16.52
C SER A 191 2.82 8.62 -17.91
N VAL A 192 4.07 8.16 -17.97
CA VAL A 192 4.78 7.93 -19.26
C VAL A 192 4.06 6.87 -20.11
N LEU A 193 3.57 5.79 -19.47
CA LEU A 193 2.78 4.77 -20.19
C LEU A 193 1.48 5.34 -20.75
N GLY A 194 0.73 6.13 -19.97
CA GLY A 194 -0.52 6.76 -20.40
C GLY A 194 -0.32 7.69 -21.59
N GLU A 195 0.70 8.55 -21.56
CA GLU A 195 1.08 9.43 -22.68
C GLU A 195 1.51 8.60 -23.89
N GLY A 196 2.40 7.62 -23.70
CA GLY A 196 2.93 6.76 -24.76
C GLY A 196 1.83 6.01 -25.51
N TYR A 197 0.88 5.40 -24.79
CA TYR A 197 -0.27 4.72 -25.39
C TYR A 197 -1.20 5.67 -26.15
N THR A 198 -1.41 6.86 -25.61
CA THR A 198 -2.21 7.90 -26.30
C THR A 198 -1.54 8.33 -27.61
N VAL A 199 -0.23 8.51 -27.62
CA VAL A 199 0.54 8.82 -28.84
C VAL A 199 0.52 7.65 -29.82
N ALA A 200 0.72 6.42 -29.38
CA ALA A 200 0.67 5.23 -30.23
C ALA A 200 -0.68 5.07 -30.93
N GLU A 201 -1.77 5.33 -30.20
CA GLU A 201 -3.13 5.33 -30.76
C GLU A 201 -3.33 6.41 -31.82
N LYS A 202 -2.95 7.65 -31.54
CA LYS A 202 -3.17 8.79 -32.46
C LYS A 202 -2.23 8.81 -33.67
N SER A 203 -1.03 8.26 -33.53
CA SER A 203 -0.04 8.21 -34.61
C SER A 203 -0.26 7.06 -35.61
N GLY A 204 -1.16 6.11 -35.27
CA GLY A 204 -1.39 4.91 -36.09
C GLY A 204 -0.36 3.80 -35.86
N VAL A 205 0.58 3.95 -34.92
CA VAL A 205 1.48 2.85 -34.48
C VAL A 205 0.67 1.72 -33.85
N GLY A 206 -0.38 2.07 -33.13
CA GLY A 206 -1.26 1.13 -32.47
C GLY A 206 -0.77 0.71 -31.07
N VAL A 207 -1.74 0.44 -30.20
CA VAL A 207 -1.46 0.09 -28.79
C VAL A 207 -0.77 -1.27 -28.65
N ASP A 208 -1.07 -2.22 -29.54
CA ASP A 208 -0.49 -3.57 -29.49
C ASP A 208 1.02 -3.57 -29.82
N ALA A 209 1.46 -2.77 -30.77
CA ALA A 209 2.88 -2.64 -31.11
C ALA A 209 3.67 -2.04 -29.92
N LEU A 210 3.13 -0.99 -29.28
CA LEU A 210 3.75 -0.42 -28.09
C LEU A 210 3.75 -1.43 -26.94
N LYS A 211 2.66 -2.21 -26.76
CA LYS A 211 2.60 -3.26 -25.72
C LYS A 211 3.70 -4.30 -25.93
N GLN A 212 3.90 -4.77 -27.16
CA GLN A 212 4.98 -5.71 -27.47
C GLN A 212 6.37 -5.14 -27.14
N LEU A 213 6.61 -3.86 -27.46
CA LEU A 213 7.85 -3.18 -27.09
C LEU A 213 8.02 -3.13 -25.57
N ILE A 214 6.97 -2.74 -24.82
CA ILE A 214 7.02 -2.65 -23.36
C ILE A 214 7.32 -4.03 -22.75
N ASP A 215 6.67 -5.09 -23.23
CA ASP A 215 6.90 -6.46 -22.74
C ASP A 215 8.30 -6.95 -23.02
N ALA A 216 8.83 -6.66 -24.21
CA ALA A 216 10.17 -7.11 -24.61
C ALA A 216 11.30 -6.35 -23.91
N MET A 217 11.14 -5.04 -23.68
CA MET A 217 12.20 -4.19 -23.18
C MET A 217 12.18 -3.96 -21.68
N PHE A 218 11.00 -3.86 -21.06
CA PHE A 218 10.83 -3.46 -19.67
C PHE A 218 10.18 -4.56 -18.82
N GLY A 219 9.16 -5.22 -19.32
CA GLY A 219 8.47 -6.32 -18.61
C GLY A 219 7.88 -5.91 -17.26
N GLY A 220 7.65 -6.90 -16.39
CA GLY A 220 7.31 -6.71 -14.98
C GLY A 220 6.16 -5.72 -14.73
N VAL A 221 6.40 -4.72 -13.90
CA VAL A 221 5.39 -3.73 -13.51
C VAL A 221 4.92 -2.86 -14.68
N TYR A 222 5.78 -2.57 -15.66
CA TYR A 222 5.40 -1.86 -16.88
C TYR A 222 4.34 -2.64 -17.66
N SER A 223 4.55 -3.94 -17.87
CA SER A 223 3.59 -4.82 -18.55
C SER A 223 2.25 -4.89 -17.83
N LEU A 224 2.26 -4.98 -16.51
CA LEU A 224 1.05 -5.04 -15.69
C LEU A 224 0.19 -3.76 -15.81
N TYR A 225 0.80 -2.58 -15.74
CA TYR A 225 0.08 -1.32 -15.91
C TYR A 225 -0.38 -1.12 -17.36
N SER A 226 0.45 -1.48 -18.34
CA SER A 226 0.08 -1.48 -19.75
C SER A 226 -1.18 -2.32 -20.00
N GLU A 227 -1.22 -3.53 -19.47
CA GLU A 227 -2.38 -4.41 -19.60
C GLU A 227 -3.65 -3.80 -18.98
N ARG A 228 -3.54 -3.18 -17.80
CA ARG A 228 -4.65 -2.50 -17.14
C ARG A 228 -5.20 -1.33 -17.99
N MET A 229 -4.32 -0.59 -18.64
CA MET A 229 -4.68 0.52 -19.53
C MET A 229 -5.39 0.00 -20.79
N ILE A 230 -4.77 -0.93 -21.51
CA ILE A 230 -5.29 -1.45 -22.79
C ILE A 230 -6.64 -2.15 -22.60
N LYS A 231 -6.78 -2.98 -21.56
CA LYS A 231 -8.03 -3.70 -21.23
C LYS A 231 -9.13 -2.81 -20.64
N GLY A 232 -8.89 -1.52 -20.46
CA GLY A 232 -9.85 -0.61 -19.86
C GLY A 232 -10.16 -0.92 -18.39
N THR A 233 -9.31 -1.70 -17.72
CA THR A 233 -9.53 -2.08 -16.31
C THR A 233 -9.67 -0.86 -15.41
N TYR A 234 -8.96 0.23 -15.72
CA TYR A 234 -8.94 1.48 -14.94
C TYR A 234 -10.30 2.19 -14.81
N TRP A 235 -11.25 1.93 -15.72
CA TRP A 235 -12.60 2.50 -15.68
C TRP A 235 -13.70 1.47 -15.45
N LYS A 236 -13.42 0.17 -15.66
CA LYS A 236 -14.40 -0.92 -15.49
C LYS A 236 -14.49 -1.43 -14.05
N MET A 237 -13.47 -1.20 -13.22
CA MET A 237 -13.42 -1.69 -11.85
C MET A 237 -14.35 -0.90 -10.92
N GLU A 238 -15.06 -1.60 -10.03
CA GLU A 238 -15.85 -0.98 -8.96
C GLU A 238 -14.95 -0.38 -7.86
N GLU A 239 -13.86 -1.09 -7.49
CA GLU A 239 -12.86 -0.62 -6.52
C GLU A 239 -11.50 -0.46 -7.22
N PRO A 240 -10.85 0.71 -7.11
CA PRO A 240 -9.52 0.91 -7.70
C PRO A 240 -8.48 0.07 -6.97
N LEU A 241 -7.49 -0.46 -7.69
CA LEU A 241 -6.35 -1.14 -7.07
C LEU A 241 -5.46 -0.16 -6.30
N PHE A 242 -5.31 1.07 -6.81
CA PHE A 242 -4.66 2.18 -6.15
C PHE A 242 -5.42 3.47 -6.51
N SER A 243 -6.19 3.99 -5.54
CA SER A 243 -7.05 5.15 -5.80
C SER A 243 -6.25 6.42 -6.10
N ALA A 244 -6.84 7.30 -6.93
CA ALA A 244 -6.23 8.58 -7.28
C ALA A 244 -5.91 9.43 -6.04
N ASN A 245 -6.80 9.47 -5.04
CA ASN A 245 -6.55 10.20 -3.79
C ASN A 245 -5.33 9.66 -3.02
N ASN A 246 -5.19 8.34 -2.89
CA ASN A 246 -4.03 7.74 -2.23
C ASN A 246 -2.74 7.96 -3.03
N ALA A 247 -2.81 7.89 -4.36
CA ALA A 247 -1.67 8.15 -5.23
C ALA A 247 -1.23 9.62 -5.14
N ARG A 248 -2.17 10.57 -5.12
CA ARG A 248 -1.92 12.01 -4.92
C ARG A 248 -1.34 12.31 -3.54
N LYS A 249 -1.85 11.66 -2.50
CA LYS A 249 -1.28 11.77 -1.14
C LYS A 249 0.20 11.34 -1.16
N ASP A 250 0.52 10.20 -1.76
CA ASP A 250 1.89 9.71 -1.84
C ASP A 250 2.79 10.64 -2.66
N ALA A 251 2.29 11.18 -3.78
CA ALA A 251 2.99 12.21 -4.56
C ALA A 251 3.29 13.46 -3.73
N GLY A 252 2.29 13.96 -2.97
CA GLY A 252 2.43 15.10 -2.08
C GLY A 252 3.48 14.87 -0.98
N HIS A 253 3.46 13.72 -0.33
CA HIS A 253 4.47 13.35 0.67
C HIS A 253 5.86 13.24 0.05
N ALA A 254 5.99 12.65 -1.15
CA ALA A 254 7.28 12.54 -1.85
C ALA A 254 7.84 13.93 -2.23
N MET A 255 7.01 14.83 -2.72
CA MET A 255 7.40 16.22 -3.04
C MET A 255 7.80 17.00 -1.78
N ASN A 256 7.07 16.84 -0.68
CA ASN A 256 7.40 17.45 0.61
C ASN A 256 8.74 16.92 1.14
N LEU A 257 8.98 15.62 1.06
CA LEU A 257 10.26 15.01 1.42
C LEU A 257 11.39 15.59 0.56
N ALA A 258 11.24 15.67 -0.76
CA ALA A 258 12.26 16.25 -1.63
C ALA A 258 12.59 17.70 -1.24
N LYS A 259 11.56 18.52 -1.03
CA LYS A 259 11.72 19.92 -0.61
C LYS A 259 12.45 20.04 0.74
N SER A 260 12.18 19.15 1.69
CA SER A 260 12.82 19.18 3.03
C SER A 260 14.34 18.93 2.99
N VAL A 261 14.83 18.31 1.91
CA VAL A 261 16.27 18.03 1.69
C VAL A 261 16.88 18.90 0.57
N GLY A 262 16.18 19.94 0.11
CA GLY A 262 16.67 20.84 -0.94
C GLY A 262 16.65 20.25 -2.36
N ALA A 263 15.88 19.16 -2.57
CA ALA A 263 15.69 18.52 -3.88
C ALA A 263 14.29 18.84 -4.45
N GLU A 264 14.07 18.48 -5.72
CA GLU A 264 12.79 18.63 -6.40
C GLU A 264 12.41 17.36 -7.15
N LEU A 265 11.14 16.96 -7.08
CA LEU A 265 10.57 15.84 -7.85
C LEU A 265 9.60 16.40 -8.92
N LYS A 266 10.15 16.99 -9.98
CA LYS A 266 9.34 17.60 -11.08
C LYS A 266 8.36 16.63 -11.70
N MET A 267 8.79 15.40 -11.97
CA MET A 267 7.93 14.39 -12.59
C MET A 267 6.79 13.95 -11.68
N ALA A 268 7.00 13.94 -10.35
CA ALA A 268 5.93 13.65 -9.40
C ALA A 268 4.82 14.73 -9.43
N ALA A 269 5.18 15.99 -9.65
CA ALA A 269 4.21 17.07 -9.82
C ALA A 269 3.40 16.93 -11.12
N VAL A 270 4.02 16.48 -12.22
CA VAL A 270 3.31 16.16 -13.47
C VAL A 270 2.33 14.99 -13.25
N ALA A 271 2.80 13.93 -12.58
CA ALA A 271 1.95 12.77 -12.26
C ALA A 271 0.76 13.16 -11.37
N ASP A 272 0.97 14.04 -10.36
CA ASP A 272 -0.15 14.54 -9.52
C ASP A 272 -1.16 15.35 -10.35
N GLY A 273 -0.71 16.11 -11.35
CA GLY A 273 -1.60 16.80 -12.27
C GLY A 273 -2.55 15.84 -13.00
N TYR A 274 -2.04 14.77 -13.61
CA TYR A 274 -2.87 13.73 -14.22
C TYR A 274 -3.79 13.04 -13.22
N LEU A 275 -3.30 12.74 -12.03
CA LEU A 275 -4.11 12.11 -10.98
C LEU A 275 -5.24 13.01 -10.49
N LYS A 276 -5.03 14.34 -10.50
CA LYS A 276 -6.11 15.28 -10.26
C LYS A 276 -7.20 15.17 -11.32
N GLU A 277 -6.83 15.09 -12.59
CA GLU A 277 -7.79 14.91 -13.69
C GLU A 277 -8.56 13.58 -13.57
N VAL A 278 -7.88 12.49 -13.14
CA VAL A 278 -8.53 11.20 -12.83
C VAL A 278 -9.55 11.36 -11.70
N ALA A 279 -9.16 12.06 -10.63
CA ALA A 279 -10.05 12.30 -9.49
C ALA A 279 -11.26 13.16 -9.86
N ASP A 280 -11.06 14.17 -10.70
CA ASP A 280 -12.12 15.06 -11.19
C ASP A 280 -13.10 14.29 -12.12
N HIS A 281 -12.63 13.31 -12.90
CA HIS A 281 -13.44 12.52 -13.81
C HIS A 281 -14.20 11.36 -13.12
N ALA A 282 -13.49 10.53 -12.38
CA ALA A 282 -14.01 9.27 -11.82
C ALA A 282 -14.31 9.32 -10.31
N GLY A 283 -14.00 10.44 -9.65
CA GLY A 283 -14.00 10.56 -8.18
C GLY A 283 -12.69 10.07 -7.57
N GLY A 284 -12.18 10.81 -6.59
CA GLY A 284 -10.83 10.58 -6.04
C GLY A 284 -10.60 9.21 -5.40
N ASP A 285 -11.62 8.65 -4.76
CA ASP A 285 -11.56 7.33 -4.13
C ASP A 285 -11.96 6.18 -5.06
N LYS A 286 -12.61 6.49 -6.20
CA LYS A 286 -13.04 5.52 -7.20
C LYS A 286 -12.13 5.48 -8.43
N GLY A 287 -11.52 6.59 -8.79
CA GLY A 287 -10.56 6.65 -9.89
C GLY A 287 -9.30 5.84 -9.57
N ASP A 288 -8.87 5.03 -10.51
CA ASP A 288 -7.66 4.21 -10.38
C ASP A 288 -6.43 4.93 -10.95
N LEU A 289 -5.25 4.68 -10.38
CA LEU A 289 -3.97 5.22 -10.86
C LEU A 289 -3.76 5.03 -12.38
N ALA A 290 -4.13 3.87 -12.94
CA ALA A 290 -4.00 3.62 -14.37
C ALA A 290 -4.96 4.48 -15.22
N GLY A 291 -5.92 5.17 -14.60
CA GLY A 291 -6.78 6.17 -15.22
C GLY A 291 -6.04 7.39 -15.76
N VAL A 292 -4.76 7.56 -15.43
CA VAL A 292 -3.86 8.53 -16.07
C VAL A 292 -3.86 8.35 -17.60
N TYR A 293 -4.00 7.14 -18.10
CA TYR A 293 -4.19 6.90 -19.54
C TYR A 293 -5.47 7.56 -20.05
N GLY A 294 -6.60 7.41 -19.33
CA GLY A 294 -7.85 8.08 -19.68
C GLY A 294 -7.73 9.60 -19.68
N ALA A 295 -7.02 10.17 -18.69
CA ALA A 295 -6.75 11.61 -18.64
C ALA A 295 -5.88 12.07 -19.82
N ALA A 296 -4.80 11.35 -20.15
CA ALA A 296 -3.97 11.65 -21.33
C ALA A 296 -4.76 11.56 -22.64
N ARG A 297 -5.63 10.53 -22.80
CA ARG A 297 -6.54 10.40 -23.95
C ARG A 297 -7.45 11.62 -24.08
N LYS A 298 -8.09 12.03 -22.98
CA LYS A 298 -8.99 13.20 -22.94
C LYS A 298 -8.28 14.48 -23.35
N ASN A 299 -7.06 14.69 -22.85
CA ASN A 299 -6.21 15.84 -23.22
C ASN A 299 -5.82 15.83 -24.70
N ALA A 300 -5.80 14.66 -25.34
CA ALA A 300 -5.56 14.49 -26.78
C ALA A 300 -6.83 14.49 -27.63
N GLY A 301 -8.01 14.80 -27.06
CA GLY A 301 -9.29 14.87 -27.77
C GLY A 301 -9.97 13.51 -27.99
N LEU A 302 -9.55 12.47 -27.25
CA LEU A 302 -10.19 11.16 -27.25
C LEU A 302 -11.15 11.04 -26.05
N LYS A 303 -11.96 9.98 -25.99
CA LYS A 303 -12.75 9.64 -24.80
C LYS A 303 -11.82 9.19 -23.67
N TYR A 304 -12.22 9.41 -22.41
CA TYR A 304 -11.49 8.90 -21.24
C TYR A 304 -11.44 7.37 -21.26
N GLU A 305 -12.59 6.75 -21.49
CA GLU A 305 -12.73 5.30 -21.67
C GLU A 305 -12.20 4.89 -23.04
N ASN A 306 -11.32 3.90 -23.08
CA ASN A 306 -10.91 3.27 -24.33
C ASN A 306 -11.92 2.21 -24.77
N ASP A 307 -11.88 1.83 -26.07
CA ASP A 307 -12.82 0.87 -26.67
C ASP A 307 -12.46 -0.61 -26.35
N ALA A 308 -12.04 -0.91 -25.12
CA ALA A 308 -11.60 -2.22 -24.68
C ALA A 308 -12.75 -3.15 -24.23
#